data_37c70e33bd4e687437e341507be60289
#
_entry.id   37c70e33bd4e687437e341507be60289
#
_cell.length_a   1.000
_cell.length_b   1.000
_cell.length_c   1.000
_cell.angle_alpha   90.00
_cell.angle_beta   90.00
_cell.angle_gamma   90.00
#
_symmetry.space_group_name_H-M   'P 1'
#
loop_
_entity.id
_entity.type
_entity.pdbx_description
1 polymer ?
#
loop_
_entity_poly.entity_id
_entity_poly.type
_entity_poly.pdbx_seq_one_letter_code
_entity_poly.pdbx_strand_id
1 'polypeptide(L)'
;IRDRLRSRGLGDVYKRQVATILHCEMNGLELPEGYGILHHEEGIDILPANIELSGVEVSLVNVMSREYVLKQFIKTISPEYDYILIDNMPSLGMLTVNALAAADSVIIPVMAHYLPVKGLEQLMQTIYKVRKQINRKLQIDGILLTMVDRRTNFSKEIIELLHDNYGEYINIFKTAIPFSIRAAETSAEGVSIYKHDPKGRVAEAYKKLVEEVIGDGSERK
;
A
#
# COMPACT_ATOMS: atom_id res chain seq x y z
N ILE A 1 -0.17 19.88 -0.24
CA ILE A 1 1.12 19.28 0.21
C ILE A 1 2.30 20.00 -0.43
N ARG A 2 2.31 20.28 -1.76
CA ARG A 2 3.45 20.94 -2.44
C ARG A 2 3.83 22.31 -1.86
N ASP A 3 2.89 23.13 -1.43
CA ASP A 3 3.18 24.53 -1.07
C ASP A 3 3.51 24.74 0.41
N ARG A 4 3.08 23.89 1.33
CA ARG A 4 3.46 23.99 2.76
C ARG A 4 4.86 23.43 3.04
N LEU A 5 5.36 22.51 2.21
CA LEU A 5 6.73 22.02 2.29
C LEU A 5 7.75 22.98 1.64
N ARG A 6 7.29 23.98 0.87
CA ARG A 6 8.16 24.97 0.22
C ARG A 6 8.86 25.96 1.17
N SER A 7 8.40 26.11 2.40
CA SER A 7 8.92 27.14 3.30
C SER A 7 10.10 26.70 4.19
N ARG A 8 10.51 25.44 4.18
CA ARG A 8 11.65 24.94 4.97
C ARG A 8 12.56 24.06 4.12
N GLY A 9 13.55 24.66 3.46
CA GLY A 9 14.70 23.95 2.88
C GLY A 9 14.38 22.94 1.79
N LEU A 10 13.78 23.36 0.68
CA LEU A 10 13.40 22.53 -0.48
C LEU A 10 14.50 21.62 -1.05
N GLY A 11 15.77 21.95 -0.83
CA GLY A 11 16.89 21.15 -1.32
C GLY A 11 17.01 19.79 -0.62
N ASP A 12 16.60 19.67 0.65
CA ASP A 12 16.76 18.44 1.45
C ASP A 12 15.60 17.45 1.31
N VAL A 13 14.37 17.93 1.11
CA VAL A 13 13.19 17.06 0.97
C VAL A 13 13.25 16.22 -0.31
N TYR A 14 13.84 16.77 -1.38
CA TYR A 14 14.02 16.03 -2.64
C TYR A 14 15.08 14.93 -2.56
N LYS A 15 15.95 14.95 -1.55
CA LYS A 15 16.99 13.95 -1.34
C LYS A 15 16.57 12.83 -0.38
N ARG A 16 15.54 13.06 0.44
CA ARG A 16 15.08 12.15 1.49
C ARG A 16 13.89 11.34 1.00
N GLN A 17 14.15 10.26 0.26
CA GLN A 17 13.10 9.49 -0.39
C GLN A 17 13.44 8.01 -0.42
N VAL A 18 12.43 7.17 -0.58
CA VAL A 18 12.58 5.72 -0.68
C VAL A 18 13.58 5.31 -1.77
N ALA A 19 13.64 6.04 -2.89
CA ALA A 19 14.60 5.79 -3.97
C ALA A 19 16.05 5.88 -3.49
N THR A 20 16.39 6.91 -2.70
CA THR A 20 17.74 7.06 -2.12
C THR A 20 18.05 5.93 -1.15
N ILE A 21 17.09 5.54 -0.32
CA ILE A 21 17.27 4.45 0.64
C ILE A 21 17.54 3.14 -0.08
N LEU A 22 16.75 2.79 -1.07
CA LEU A 22 16.95 1.57 -1.85
C LEU A 22 18.29 1.60 -2.59
N HIS A 23 18.70 2.77 -3.10
CA HIS A 23 20.01 2.90 -3.74
C HIS A 23 21.17 2.65 -2.75
N CYS A 24 21.08 3.17 -1.53
CA CYS A 24 22.08 2.94 -0.49
C CYS A 24 22.11 1.47 -0.07
N GLU A 25 20.96 0.84 0.15
CA GLU A 25 20.87 -0.59 0.47
C GLU A 25 21.50 -1.46 -0.63
N MET A 26 21.22 -1.17 -1.91
CA MET A 26 21.83 -1.90 -3.04
C MET A 26 23.36 -1.80 -3.09
N ASN A 27 23.93 -0.71 -2.60
CA ASN A 27 25.35 -0.43 -2.65
C ASN A 27 26.08 -0.64 -1.30
N GLY A 28 25.38 -1.09 -0.26
CA GLY A 28 25.93 -1.28 1.08
C GLY A 28 26.38 0.04 1.73
N LEU A 29 25.73 1.14 1.42
CA LEU A 29 26.01 2.46 1.98
C LEU A 29 25.16 2.68 3.23
N GLU A 30 25.80 3.12 4.31
CA GLU A 30 25.10 3.47 5.55
C GLU A 30 24.33 4.79 5.41
N LEU A 31 23.12 4.81 5.96
CA LEU A 31 22.28 6.01 6.08
C LEU A 31 22.15 6.39 7.55
N PRO A 32 22.04 7.69 7.85
CA PRO A 32 21.68 8.14 9.20
C PRO A 32 20.35 7.53 9.65
N GLU A 33 20.23 7.25 10.94
CA GLU A 33 18.98 6.80 11.56
C GLU A 33 17.82 7.76 11.26
N GLY A 34 16.65 7.22 10.93
CA GLY A 34 15.48 8.01 10.56
C GLY A 34 15.61 8.76 9.23
N TYR A 35 16.61 8.48 8.40
CA TYR A 35 16.78 9.14 7.11
C TYR A 35 15.57 8.97 6.21
N GLY A 36 15.03 10.08 5.72
CA GLY A 36 13.90 10.11 4.79
C GLY A 36 12.53 10.08 5.44
N ILE A 37 12.44 9.73 6.71
CA ILE A 37 11.17 9.68 7.44
C ILE A 37 10.69 11.10 7.75
N LEU A 38 9.45 11.39 7.40
CA LEU A 38 8.78 12.66 7.64
C LEU A 38 7.64 12.44 8.65
N HIS A 39 7.71 13.15 9.78
CA HIS A 39 6.66 13.10 10.79
C HIS A 39 5.49 14.01 10.38
N HIS A 40 4.30 13.44 10.31
CA HIS A 40 3.08 14.17 10.00
C HIS A 40 2.33 14.56 11.29
N GLU A 41 1.67 15.74 11.27
CA GLU A 41 0.96 16.28 12.43
C GLU A 41 -0.21 15.39 12.94
N GLU A 42 -0.70 14.48 12.13
CA GLU A 42 -1.73 13.49 12.50
C GLU A 42 -1.17 12.23 13.17
N GLY A 43 0.11 12.23 13.57
CA GLY A 43 0.73 11.15 14.34
C GLY A 43 1.14 9.94 13.49
N ILE A 44 1.36 10.13 12.19
CA ILE A 44 1.91 9.11 11.29
C ILE A 44 3.24 9.56 10.72
N ASP A 45 4.09 8.61 10.40
CA ASP A 45 5.33 8.82 9.69
C ASP A 45 5.18 8.45 8.23
N ILE A 46 5.80 9.22 7.34
CA ILE A 46 5.71 9.04 5.90
C ILE A 46 7.11 8.96 5.31
N LEU A 47 7.34 7.91 4.53
CA LEU A 47 8.52 7.80 3.66
C LEU A 47 8.07 8.07 2.22
N PRO A 48 8.35 9.26 1.67
CA PRO A 48 7.83 9.62 0.36
C PRO A 48 8.57 8.94 -0.78
N ALA A 49 7.87 8.74 -1.89
CA ALA A 49 8.42 8.31 -3.17
C ALA A 49 8.27 9.41 -4.23
N ASN A 50 9.12 9.36 -5.25
CA ASN A 50 9.05 10.24 -6.41
C ASN A 50 9.37 9.48 -7.70
N ILE A 51 9.51 10.22 -8.80
CA ILE A 51 9.80 9.67 -10.13
C ILE A 51 11.15 8.92 -10.20
N GLU A 52 12.11 9.23 -9.31
CA GLU A 52 13.41 8.57 -9.26
C GLU A 52 13.28 7.07 -8.91
N LEU A 53 12.17 6.67 -8.26
CA LEU A 53 11.89 5.28 -7.94
C LEU A 53 11.80 4.40 -9.22
N SER A 54 11.40 4.98 -10.35
CA SER A 54 11.42 4.28 -11.64
C SER A 54 12.83 3.93 -12.09
N GLY A 55 13.83 4.77 -11.77
CA GLY A 55 15.24 4.49 -12.03
C GLY A 55 15.79 3.37 -11.14
N VAL A 56 15.31 3.28 -9.90
CA VAL A 56 15.67 2.19 -8.98
C VAL A 56 15.21 0.85 -9.52
N GLU A 57 14.02 0.78 -10.12
CA GLU A 57 13.50 -0.46 -10.70
C GLU A 57 14.43 -1.02 -11.80
N VAL A 58 14.98 -0.15 -12.63
CA VAL A 58 15.97 -0.54 -13.64
C VAL A 58 17.30 -0.99 -13.00
N SER A 59 17.74 -0.29 -11.96
CA SER A 59 18.97 -0.60 -11.25
C SER A 59 18.91 -1.96 -10.53
N LEU A 60 17.76 -2.32 -9.98
CA LEU A 60 17.53 -3.60 -9.30
C LEU A 60 17.80 -4.83 -10.18
N VAL A 61 17.68 -4.71 -11.50
CA VAL A 61 17.87 -5.85 -12.42
C VAL A 61 19.24 -6.51 -12.24
N ASN A 62 20.28 -5.74 -11.94
CA ASN A 62 21.67 -6.22 -11.83
C ASN A 62 22.13 -6.45 -10.38
N VAL A 63 21.25 -6.33 -9.40
CA VAL A 63 21.59 -6.47 -7.98
C VAL A 63 21.40 -7.90 -7.52
N MET A 64 22.34 -8.44 -6.74
CA MET A 64 22.16 -9.73 -6.08
C MET A 64 21.11 -9.63 -4.98
N SER A 65 20.25 -10.67 -4.86
CA SER A 65 19.15 -10.68 -3.88
C SER A 65 18.22 -9.48 -3.99
N ARG A 66 18.05 -8.98 -5.22
CA ARG A 66 17.29 -7.79 -5.58
C ARG A 66 15.85 -7.78 -5.06
N GLU A 67 15.30 -8.95 -4.77
CA GLU A 67 13.95 -9.12 -4.25
C GLU A 67 13.82 -8.70 -2.77
N TYR A 68 14.94 -8.57 -2.06
CA TYR A 68 14.97 -8.36 -0.61
C TYR A 68 15.48 -6.97 -0.19
N VAL A 69 15.79 -6.09 -1.12
CA VAL A 69 16.37 -4.77 -0.83
C VAL A 69 15.46 -3.95 0.09
N LEU A 70 14.18 -3.85 -0.23
CA LEU A 70 13.20 -3.17 0.63
C LEU A 70 13.04 -3.87 1.98
N LYS A 71 13.05 -5.21 1.99
CA LYS A 71 12.95 -6.00 3.22
C LYS A 71 14.08 -5.73 4.20
N GLN A 72 15.30 -5.54 3.69
CA GLN A 72 16.46 -5.22 4.53
C GLN A 72 16.23 -3.89 5.24
N PHE A 73 15.86 -2.86 4.52
CA PHE A 73 15.52 -1.56 5.10
C PHE A 73 14.35 -1.64 6.10
N ILE A 74 13.23 -2.27 5.74
CA ILE A 74 12.07 -2.38 6.64
C ILE A 74 12.46 -3.09 7.94
N LYS A 75 13.32 -4.09 7.89
CA LYS A 75 13.80 -4.78 9.09
C LYS A 75 14.53 -3.84 10.07
N THR A 76 15.18 -2.80 9.59
CA THR A 76 15.90 -1.85 10.47
C THR A 76 14.94 -0.93 11.21
N ILE A 77 13.83 -0.53 10.58
CA ILE A 77 12.86 0.41 11.15
C ILE A 77 11.67 -0.28 11.85
N SER A 78 11.39 -1.54 11.53
CA SER A 78 10.21 -2.24 12.05
C SER A 78 10.07 -2.29 13.58
N PRO A 79 11.14 -2.27 14.40
CA PRO A 79 10.98 -2.21 15.86
C PRO A 79 10.33 -0.94 16.39
N GLU A 80 10.27 0.12 15.58
CA GLU A 80 9.75 1.44 15.97
C GLU A 80 8.26 1.62 15.62
N TYR A 81 7.67 0.68 14.86
CA TYR A 81 6.32 0.81 14.32
C TYR A 81 5.46 -0.41 14.62
N ASP A 82 4.19 -0.17 15.01
CA ASP A 82 3.18 -1.22 15.14
C ASP A 82 2.73 -1.72 13.74
N TYR A 83 2.64 -0.81 12.78
CA TYR A 83 2.22 -1.10 11.40
C TYR A 83 3.03 -0.29 10.39
N ILE A 84 3.43 -0.95 9.30
CA ILE A 84 4.07 -0.34 8.14
C ILE A 84 3.22 -0.63 6.90
N LEU A 85 2.66 0.41 6.30
CA LEU A 85 1.86 0.31 5.09
C LEU A 85 2.72 0.62 3.86
N ILE A 86 2.79 -0.31 2.91
CA ILE A 86 3.53 -0.16 1.66
C ILE A 86 2.53 0.06 0.54
N ASP A 87 2.40 1.32 0.09
CA ASP A 87 1.57 1.67 -1.07
C ASP A 87 2.31 1.33 -2.38
N ASN A 88 1.69 0.55 -3.23
CA ASN A 88 2.28 0.05 -4.47
C ASN A 88 1.56 0.56 -5.70
N MET A 89 2.34 0.86 -6.75
CA MET A 89 1.78 1.07 -8.08
C MET A 89 1.13 -0.22 -8.61
N PRO A 90 0.09 -0.13 -9.46
CA PRO A 90 -0.53 -1.29 -10.11
C PRO A 90 0.37 -1.85 -11.22
N SER A 91 1.59 -2.23 -10.88
CA SER A 91 2.57 -2.84 -11.78
C SER A 91 3.00 -4.20 -11.22
N LEU A 92 3.53 -5.07 -12.07
CA LEU A 92 4.07 -6.37 -11.68
C LEU A 92 5.60 -6.38 -11.76
N GLY A 93 6.21 -5.21 -11.59
CA GLY A 93 7.66 -5.02 -11.65
C GLY A 93 8.40 -5.41 -10.37
N MET A 94 9.71 -5.15 -10.37
CA MET A 94 10.59 -5.52 -9.25
C MET A 94 10.27 -4.78 -7.95
N LEU A 95 9.71 -3.57 -8.02
CA LEU A 95 9.28 -2.84 -6.82
C LEU A 95 8.11 -3.55 -6.13
N THR A 96 7.13 -4.03 -6.89
CA THR A 96 6.02 -4.84 -6.35
C THR A 96 6.52 -6.15 -5.75
N VAL A 97 7.48 -6.82 -6.39
CA VAL A 97 8.11 -8.03 -5.82
C VAL A 97 8.82 -7.71 -4.51
N ASN A 98 9.56 -6.58 -4.42
CA ASN A 98 10.20 -6.14 -3.18
C ASN A 98 9.20 -5.86 -2.07
N ALA A 99 8.09 -5.20 -2.37
CA ALA A 99 7.04 -4.95 -1.40
C ALA A 99 6.42 -6.25 -0.87
N LEU A 100 6.06 -7.18 -1.76
CA LEU A 100 5.52 -8.49 -1.37
C LEU A 100 6.54 -9.37 -0.63
N ALA A 101 7.83 -9.23 -0.94
CA ALA A 101 8.91 -9.92 -0.23
C ALA A 101 9.10 -9.38 1.20
N ALA A 102 8.86 -8.09 1.41
CA ALA A 102 8.99 -7.43 2.70
C ALA A 102 7.75 -7.58 3.58
N ALA A 103 6.56 -7.61 3.00
CA ALA A 103 5.28 -7.60 3.70
C ALA A 103 4.98 -8.92 4.42
N ASP A 104 4.22 -8.83 5.51
CA ASP A 104 3.62 -9.97 6.20
C ASP A 104 2.30 -10.38 5.54
N SER A 105 1.53 -9.37 5.09
CA SER A 105 0.25 -9.60 4.42
C SER A 105 -0.03 -8.56 3.33
N VAL A 106 -1.02 -8.84 2.48
CA VAL A 106 -1.46 -7.97 1.40
C VAL A 106 -2.97 -7.81 1.39
N ILE A 107 -3.42 -6.57 1.31
CA ILE A 107 -4.80 -6.19 1.01
C ILE A 107 -4.87 -5.77 -0.45
N ILE A 108 -5.84 -6.29 -1.20
CA ILE A 108 -5.99 -6.03 -2.63
C ILE A 108 -7.19 -5.10 -2.85
N PRO A 109 -6.99 -3.79 -3.07
CA PRO A 109 -8.08 -2.89 -3.38
C PRO A 109 -8.58 -3.10 -4.82
N VAL A 110 -9.90 -3.26 -4.97
CA VAL A 110 -10.57 -3.43 -6.26
C VAL A 110 -11.70 -2.41 -6.39
N MET A 111 -11.69 -1.65 -7.48
CA MET A 111 -12.76 -0.70 -7.77
C MET A 111 -14.00 -1.42 -8.32
N ALA A 112 -15.16 -1.14 -7.72
CA ALA A 112 -16.43 -1.75 -8.14
C ALA A 112 -17.00 -1.21 -9.47
N HIS A 113 -16.29 -0.31 -10.17
CA HIS A 113 -16.73 0.25 -11.46
C HIS A 113 -16.10 -0.44 -12.66
N TYR A 114 -14.98 -1.11 -12.46
CA TYR A 114 -14.27 -1.80 -13.52
C TYR A 114 -13.54 -2.99 -12.91
N LEU A 115 -13.89 -4.17 -13.36
CA LEU A 115 -13.17 -5.36 -12.96
C LEU A 115 -12.09 -5.67 -14.02
N PRO A 116 -10.84 -5.34 -13.77
CA PRO A 116 -9.76 -5.83 -14.60
C PRO A 116 -9.50 -7.31 -14.23
N VAL A 117 -10.41 -8.22 -14.62
CA VAL A 117 -10.32 -9.65 -14.31
C VAL A 117 -8.91 -10.17 -14.62
N LYS A 118 -8.37 -9.80 -15.79
CA LYS A 118 -7.00 -10.17 -16.16
C LYS A 118 -5.94 -9.57 -15.24
N GLY A 119 -6.10 -8.31 -14.80
CA GLY A 119 -5.15 -7.66 -13.91
C GLY A 119 -5.13 -8.29 -12.52
N LEU A 120 -6.30 -8.60 -11.98
CA LEU A 120 -6.41 -9.29 -10.69
C LEU A 120 -5.83 -10.71 -10.77
N GLU A 121 -6.13 -11.45 -11.84
CA GLU A 121 -5.57 -12.78 -12.05
C GLU A 121 -4.03 -12.74 -12.14
N GLN A 122 -3.46 -11.82 -12.90
CA GLN A 122 -2.00 -11.64 -13.00
C GLN A 122 -1.37 -11.26 -11.66
N LEU A 123 -2.01 -10.39 -10.89
CA LEU A 123 -1.56 -10.03 -9.55
C LEU A 123 -1.58 -11.26 -8.64
N MET A 124 -2.65 -12.03 -8.63
CA MET A 124 -2.76 -13.27 -7.86
C MET A 124 -1.67 -14.27 -8.22
N GLN A 125 -1.41 -14.47 -9.51
CA GLN A 125 -0.31 -15.32 -9.97
C GLN A 125 1.06 -14.83 -9.47
N THR A 126 1.28 -13.50 -9.43
CA THR A 126 2.52 -12.90 -8.93
C THR A 126 2.65 -13.10 -7.42
N ILE A 127 1.59 -12.82 -6.64
CA ILE A 127 1.56 -13.06 -5.20
C ILE A 127 1.86 -14.54 -4.90
N TYR A 128 1.26 -15.45 -5.65
CA TYR A 128 1.48 -16.89 -5.47
C TYR A 128 2.93 -17.31 -5.76
N LYS A 129 3.55 -16.76 -6.82
CA LYS A 129 4.97 -17.00 -7.13
C LYS A 129 5.88 -16.46 -6.01
N VAL A 130 5.64 -15.23 -5.56
CA VAL A 130 6.40 -14.63 -4.44
C VAL A 130 6.25 -15.46 -3.17
N ARG A 131 5.02 -15.85 -2.82
CA ARG A 131 4.75 -16.72 -1.66
C ARG A 131 5.47 -18.05 -1.75
N LYS A 132 5.51 -18.67 -2.92
CA LYS A 132 6.16 -19.98 -3.12
C LYS A 132 7.68 -19.91 -3.07
N GLN A 133 8.29 -18.86 -3.62
CA GLN A 133 9.72 -18.81 -3.92
C GLN A 133 10.51 -17.84 -3.02
N ILE A 134 9.87 -16.76 -2.53
CA ILE A 134 10.55 -15.63 -1.89
C ILE A 134 10.07 -15.45 -0.45
N ASN A 135 8.76 -15.29 -0.23
CA ASN A 135 8.17 -15.01 1.07
C ASN A 135 7.06 -16.01 1.41
N ARG A 136 7.43 -17.15 1.98
CA ARG A 136 6.48 -18.24 2.31
C ARG A 136 5.46 -17.87 3.39
N LYS A 137 5.73 -16.82 4.16
CA LYS A 137 4.84 -16.34 5.24
C LYS A 137 3.81 -15.34 4.75
N LEU A 138 3.97 -14.80 3.52
CA LEU A 138 3.07 -13.80 2.97
C LEU A 138 1.62 -14.32 2.98
N GLN A 139 0.73 -13.56 3.57
CA GLN A 139 -0.71 -13.85 3.62
C GLN A 139 -1.48 -12.90 2.70
N ILE A 140 -2.67 -13.31 2.31
CA ILE A 140 -3.64 -12.42 1.65
C ILE A 140 -4.75 -12.18 2.67
N ASP A 141 -4.82 -10.95 3.21
CA ASP A 141 -5.86 -10.58 4.17
C ASP A 141 -7.23 -10.52 3.50
N GLY A 142 -7.25 -10.06 2.25
CA GLY A 142 -8.47 -10.08 1.47
C GLY A 142 -8.51 -9.08 0.32
N ILE A 143 -9.63 -9.13 -0.41
CA ILE A 143 -10.00 -8.16 -1.43
C ILE A 143 -10.87 -7.08 -0.78
N LEU A 144 -10.46 -5.81 -0.93
CA LEU A 144 -11.18 -4.64 -0.45
C LEU A 144 -11.90 -3.96 -1.61
N LEU A 145 -13.22 -3.92 -1.57
CA LEU A 145 -14.01 -3.18 -2.52
C LEU A 145 -13.90 -1.67 -2.26
N THR A 146 -13.51 -0.91 -3.26
CA THR A 146 -13.35 0.54 -3.17
C THR A 146 -14.20 1.27 -4.20
N MET A 147 -14.47 2.56 -3.95
CA MET A 147 -15.28 3.43 -4.82
C MET A 147 -16.66 2.83 -5.15
N VAL A 148 -17.27 2.15 -4.19
CA VAL A 148 -18.55 1.47 -4.40
C VAL A 148 -19.71 2.48 -4.45
N ASP A 149 -20.46 2.47 -5.54
CA ASP A 149 -21.79 3.09 -5.60
C ASP A 149 -22.89 2.01 -5.60
N ARG A 150 -23.46 1.77 -4.42
CA ARG A 150 -24.48 0.72 -4.23
C ARG A 150 -25.81 0.99 -4.98
N ARG A 151 -25.99 2.19 -5.56
CA ARG A 151 -27.18 2.53 -6.33
C ARG A 151 -27.15 1.95 -7.73
N THR A 152 -25.99 1.56 -8.23
CA THR A 152 -25.82 1.02 -9.58
C THR A 152 -25.93 -0.50 -9.59
N ASN A 153 -26.65 -1.06 -10.56
CA ASN A 153 -26.71 -2.52 -10.76
C ASN A 153 -25.34 -3.07 -11.14
N PHE A 154 -24.57 -2.30 -11.91
CA PHE A 154 -23.22 -2.69 -12.32
C PHE A 154 -22.29 -2.96 -11.13
N SER A 155 -22.32 -2.12 -10.08
CA SER A 155 -21.52 -2.40 -8.88
C SER A 155 -21.95 -3.68 -8.18
N LYS A 156 -23.24 -4.03 -8.19
CA LYS A 156 -23.72 -5.28 -7.61
C LYS A 156 -23.25 -6.49 -8.40
N GLU A 157 -23.35 -6.43 -9.72
CA GLU A 157 -22.86 -7.50 -10.62
C GLU A 157 -21.37 -7.76 -10.44
N ILE A 158 -20.54 -6.70 -10.31
CA ILE A 158 -19.12 -6.83 -10.05
C ILE A 158 -18.85 -7.50 -8.69
N ILE A 159 -19.59 -7.13 -7.65
CA ILE A 159 -19.47 -7.72 -6.32
C ILE A 159 -19.82 -9.21 -6.36
N GLU A 160 -20.93 -9.58 -6.99
CA GLU A 160 -21.34 -10.98 -7.16
C GLU A 160 -20.27 -11.77 -7.93
N LEU A 161 -19.78 -11.22 -9.04
CA LEU A 161 -18.76 -11.86 -9.86
C LEU A 161 -17.42 -12.06 -9.10
N LEU A 162 -17.07 -11.15 -8.21
CA LEU A 162 -15.90 -11.33 -7.33
C LEU A 162 -16.12 -12.43 -6.30
N HIS A 163 -17.31 -12.50 -5.69
CA HIS A 163 -17.66 -13.56 -4.76
C HIS A 163 -17.67 -14.93 -5.44
N ASP A 164 -18.25 -15.03 -6.63
CA ASP A 164 -18.33 -16.28 -7.39
C ASP A 164 -16.93 -16.81 -7.81
N ASN A 165 -16.02 -15.90 -8.20
CA ASN A 165 -14.72 -16.33 -8.70
C ASN A 165 -13.64 -16.48 -7.60
N TYR A 166 -13.73 -15.73 -6.52
CA TYR A 166 -12.66 -15.65 -5.51
C TYR A 166 -13.12 -15.94 -4.08
N GLY A 167 -14.43 -15.84 -3.78
CA GLY A 167 -14.94 -15.91 -2.40
C GLY A 167 -14.70 -17.22 -1.68
N GLU A 168 -14.49 -18.33 -2.42
CA GLU A 168 -14.14 -19.63 -1.83
C GLU A 168 -12.67 -19.71 -1.39
N TYR A 169 -11.79 -18.89 -1.97
CA TYR A 169 -10.33 -19.01 -1.80
C TYR A 169 -9.70 -17.81 -1.11
N ILE A 170 -10.35 -16.64 -1.18
CA ILE A 170 -9.83 -15.37 -0.68
C ILE A 170 -10.94 -14.67 0.09
N ASN A 171 -10.61 -14.17 1.27
CA ASN A 171 -11.52 -13.31 2.02
C ASN A 171 -11.87 -12.06 1.19
N ILE A 172 -13.14 -11.70 1.13
CA ILE A 172 -13.61 -10.43 0.61
C ILE A 172 -14.14 -9.65 1.80
N PHE A 173 -13.51 -8.51 2.10
CA PHE A 173 -13.89 -7.70 3.26
C PHE A 173 -15.37 -7.33 3.19
N LYS A 174 -16.07 -7.48 4.31
CA LYS A 174 -17.48 -7.08 4.45
C LYS A 174 -17.64 -5.58 4.32
N THR A 175 -16.62 -4.86 4.79
CA THR A 175 -16.53 -3.41 4.65
C THR A 175 -16.11 -3.04 3.24
N ALA A 176 -16.88 -2.15 2.61
CA ALA A 176 -16.56 -1.56 1.31
C ALA A 176 -16.41 -0.05 1.44
N ILE A 177 -15.43 0.53 0.78
CA ILE A 177 -15.20 1.98 0.78
C ILE A 177 -16.09 2.64 -0.28
N PRO A 178 -17.04 3.50 0.10
CA PRO A 178 -17.95 4.12 -0.83
C PRO A 178 -17.25 5.20 -1.67
N PHE A 179 -17.77 5.44 -2.88
CA PHE A 179 -17.37 6.59 -3.68
C PHE A 179 -17.72 7.90 -2.96
N SER A 180 -16.76 8.84 -2.90
CA SER A 180 -16.96 10.16 -2.31
C SER A 180 -16.05 11.20 -2.94
N ILE A 181 -16.63 12.33 -3.31
CA ILE A 181 -15.88 13.50 -3.79
C ILE A 181 -15.03 14.07 -2.65
N ARG A 182 -15.57 14.12 -1.42
CA ARG A 182 -14.82 14.59 -0.25
C ARG A 182 -13.57 13.78 0.03
N ALA A 183 -13.59 12.47 -0.23
CA ALA A 183 -12.40 11.66 -0.11
C ALA A 183 -11.33 12.02 -1.15
N ALA A 184 -11.74 12.45 -2.36
CA ALA A 184 -10.78 12.93 -3.37
C ALA A 184 -10.18 14.28 -2.99
N GLU A 185 -10.92 15.15 -2.32
CA GLU A 185 -10.46 16.47 -1.84
C GLU A 185 -9.34 16.35 -0.79
N THR A 186 -9.32 15.29 0.03
CA THR A 186 -8.29 15.08 1.05
C THR A 186 -6.88 15.06 0.47
N SER A 187 -6.71 14.49 -0.73
CA SER A 187 -5.41 14.44 -1.41
C SER A 187 -4.90 15.84 -1.81
N ALA A 188 -5.80 16.75 -2.13
CA ALA A 188 -5.44 18.13 -2.46
C ALA A 188 -5.09 18.94 -1.21
N GLU A 189 -5.77 18.70 -0.10
CA GLU A 189 -5.56 19.39 1.17
C GLU A 189 -4.43 18.80 2.01
N GLY A 190 -4.02 17.55 1.73
CA GLY A 190 -2.98 16.87 2.47
C GLY A 190 -3.36 16.54 3.91
N VAL A 191 -4.62 16.20 4.14
CA VAL A 191 -5.17 15.81 5.44
C VAL A 191 -5.89 14.47 5.32
N SER A 192 -6.07 13.77 6.43
CA SER A 192 -6.84 12.52 6.44
C SER A 192 -8.33 12.77 6.24
N ILE A 193 -9.05 11.75 5.80
CA ILE A 193 -10.52 11.78 5.77
C ILE A 193 -11.12 12.01 7.16
N TYR A 194 -10.43 11.56 8.20
CA TYR A 194 -10.87 11.75 9.59
C TYR A 194 -10.80 13.22 10.04
N LYS A 195 -9.88 14.00 9.48
CA LYS A 195 -9.78 15.44 9.72
C LYS A 195 -10.71 16.25 8.80
N HIS A 196 -10.81 15.85 7.52
CA HIS A 196 -11.60 16.55 6.51
C HIS A 196 -13.11 16.33 6.66
N ASP A 197 -13.55 15.08 6.84
CA ASP A 197 -14.97 14.70 6.97
C ASP A 197 -15.16 13.60 8.04
N PRO A 198 -14.95 13.94 9.35
CA PRO A 198 -14.89 12.95 10.43
C PRO A 198 -16.19 12.18 10.66
N LYS A 199 -17.35 12.73 10.22
CA LYS A 199 -18.66 12.10 10.32
C LYS A 199 -19.13 11.54 8.97
N GLY A 200 -18.28 11.59 7.95
CA GLY A 200 -18.58 11.13 6.61
C GLY A 200 -18.61 9.61 6.50
N ARG A 201 -19.39 9.11 5.54
CA ARG A 201 -19.50 7.65 5.29
C ARG A 201 -18.17 6.98 4.97
N VAL A 202 -17.22 7.71 4.38
CA VAL A 202 -15.89 7.17 4.06
C VAL A 202 -15.05 7.02 5.33
N ALA A 203 -15.06 8.03 6.21
CA ALA A 203 -14.36 7.94 7.51
C ALA A 203 -14.89 6.77 8.35
N GLU A 204 -16.22 6.60 8.39
CA GLU A 204 -16.85 5.47 9.07
C GLU A 204 -16.48 4.12 8.43
N ALA A 205 -16.44 4.05 7.10
CA ALA A 205 -16.06 2.83 6.40
C ALA A 205 -14.60 2.44 6.68
N TYR A 206 -13.67 3.38 6.63
CA TYR A 206 -12.28 3.10 7.00
C TYR A 206 -12.14 2.66 8.46
N LYS A 207 -12.91 3.24 9.39
CA LYS A 207 -12.91 2.80 10.79
C LYS A 207 -13.34 1.34 10.92
N LYS A 208 -14.44 0.96 10.26
CA LYS A 208 -14.92 -0.43 10.22
C LYS A 208 -13.90 -1.38 9.57
N LEU A 209 -13.23 -0.93 8.51
CA LEU A 209 -12.17 -1.71 7.87
C LEU A 209 -11.02 -1.99 8.85
N VAL A 210 -10.60 -0.99 9.61
CA VAL A 210 -9.55 -1.17 10.63
C VAL A 210 -9.98 -2.19 11.69
N GLU A 211 -11.23 -2.11 12.17
CA GLU A 211 -11.77 -3.08 13.13
C GLU A 211 -11.80 -4.51 12.53
N GLU A 212 -12.14 -4.66 11.25
CA GLU A 212 -12.17 -5.94 10.55
C GLU A 212 -10.75 -6.49 10.34
N VAL A 213 -9.79 -5.66 9.93
CA VAL A 213 -8.39 -6.08 9.71
C VAL A 213 -7.71 -6.48 11.03
N ILE A 214 -7.89 -5.69 12.10
CA ILE A 214 -7.28 -5.97 13.41
C ILE A 214 -7.96 -7.17 14.08
N GLY A 215 -9.29 -7.28 13.97
CA GLY A 215 -10.07 -8.39 14.54
C GLY A 215 -9.64 -9.73 13.94
N ASP A 216 -9.53 -9.84 12.65
CA ASP A 216 -9.02 -11.03 11.95
C ASP A 216 -7.56 -11.36 12.34
N GLY A 217 -6.75 -10.34 12.65
CA GLY A 217 -5.36 -10.51 13.09
C GLY A 217 -5.22 -11.09 14.50
N SER A 218 -6.19 -10.89 15.38
CA SER A 218 -6.17 -11.41 16.76
C SER A 218 -6.48 -12.91 16.84
N GLU A 219 -7.18 -13.46 15.87
CA GLU A 219 -7.49 -14.90 15.80
C GLU A 219 -6.36 -15.73 15.14
N ARG A 220 -5.31 -15.08 14.62
CA ARG A 220 -4.21 -15.69 13.85
C ARG A 220 -2.90 -15.83 14.61
N LYS A 221 -2.90 -15.59 15.94
CA LYS A 221 -1.70 -15.74 16.79
C LYS A 221 -1.65 -17.11 17.51
#